data_676da7d19c6a1d036f6ceb50f79ecb4e
#
_entry.id   676da7d19c6a1d036f6ceb50f79ecb4e
#
_cell.length_a   1.000
_cell.length_b   1.000
_cell.length_c   1.000
_cell.angle_alpha   90.00
_cell.angle_beta   90.00
_cell.angle_gamma   90.00
#
_symmetry.space_group_name_H-M   'P 1'
#
loop_
_entity.id
_entity.type
_entity.pdbx_description
1 polymer ?
#
loop_
_entity_poly.entity_id
_entity_poly.type
_entity_poly.pdbx_seq_one_letter_code
_entity_poly.pdbx_strand_id
1 'polypeptide(L)'
;MKITNLQRWQEGRGLISLRYKSIAILLIVSFVTILSEALGLSFFYPIFQYIQADGDISILLESSKIWVAVIEATDKLDINISLGLLLSLAFVFFLGRQIFTYIKMVYATKIQASLLKNLRSKLFDSYLNASAEYHDTYSVGSLTNIMTQEANAAVLGILKPIELIVYIVMLAVYIAMLMIISFEMTMISIVVLFIASLIPQGWMRKSIEVGENVVDSNTKLSAYLVSRLKFPNLVRLSGTGEIERSNFNILNENQRRHNVESSILQTKTEVSVDPIVVILSLLMLYLSVTQLNMSIELIGLYLLIVMRILPVIKSVLLQWQGINSVLGSVNIIKKLISEMTANIEKDTGNIDFSKLQNNIIFENVYYSYPSTASYAIKDISFTIPANRMTAIVGSSGSGKSTILDLLLRLRKPKKGKIFLDKVNCNKFLLKSYRDHIAYVPQSPQIFEGSIIDHICYGINNCNDNDIDLVCNMVGIGKFINSLPDRYRTKLGEDAVRLSGGQRQRIELARALISKKPILILDEPTSDLDNKAENDFKLTLRKINEKFNTTIIVISHSLKSISWADSIIVVADGGISASGTHKELLGTCGWYSESWKTEVE
;
A
#
# COMPACT_ATOMS: atom_id res chain seq x y z
N MET A 1 -8.70 25.24 10.24
CA MET A 1 -9.80 24.55 10.95
C MET A 1 -9.25 23.23 11.52
N LYS A 2 -9.11 23.06 12.84
CA LYS A 2 -8.62 21.81 13.44
C LYS A 2 -9.69 20.75 13.26
N ILE A 3 -9.48 19.82 12.31
CA ILE A 3 -10.36 18.68 12.09
C ILE A 3 -10.36 17.84 13.38
N THR A 4 -11.55 17.55 13.93
CA THR A 4 -11.67 16.73 15.15
C THR A 4 -11.19 15.30 14.87
N ASN A 5 -10.68 14.59 15.88
CA ASN A 5 -10.23 13.19 15.74
C ASN A 5 -11.34 12.27 15.19
N LEU A 6 -12.60 12.60 15.49
CA LEU A 6 -13.78 11.89 14.98
C LEU A 6 -13.95 12.05 13.47
N GLN A 7 -13.74 13.26 12.93
CA GLN A 7 -13.79 13.53 11.48
C GLN A 7 -12.66 12.79 10.75
N ARG A 8 -11.45 12.80 11.32
CA ARG A 8 -10.31 12.03 10.76
C ARG A 8 -10.59 10.54 10.73
N TRP A 9 -11.22 10.01 11.79
CA TRP A 9 -11.62 8.61 11.82
C TRP A 9 -12.70 8.27 10.80
N GLN A 10 -13.73 9.11 10.65
CA GLN A 10 -14.78 8.93 9.64
C GLN A 10 -14.21 8.93 8.21
N GLU A 11 -13.30 9.85 7.92
CA GLU A 11 -12.59 9.88 6.64
C GLU A 11 -11.74 8.63 6.43
N GLY A 12 -10.96 8.20 7.45
CA GLY A 12 -10.16 6.97 7.41
C GLY A 12 -11.03 5.72 7.21
N ARG A 13 -12.18 5.65 7.86
CA ARG A 13 -13.15 4.57 7.68
C ARG A 13 -13.68 4.49 6.24
N GLY A 14 -13.98 5.64 5.61
CA GLY A 14 -14.40 5.71 4.22
C GLY A 14 -13.32 5.24 3.23
N LEU A 15 -12.05 5.51 3.54
CA LEU A 15 -10.92 5.04 2.75
C LEU A 15 -10.79 3.51 2.72
N ILE A 16 -11.08 2.84 3.85
CA ILE A 16 -10.87 1.39 4.05
C ILE A 16 -12.16 0.57 3.85
N SER A 17 -13.30 1.23 3.57
CA SER A 17 -14.59 0.56 3.32
C SER A 17 -15.08 -0.31 4.49
N LEU A 18 -14.84 0.10 5.74
CA LEU A 18 -15.31 -0.61 6.93
C LEU A 18 -16.86 -0.54 7.01
N ARG A 19 -17.50 -1.70 6.92
CA ARG A 19 -18.97 -1.82 6.91
C ARG A 19 -19.57 -1.63 8.29
N TYR A 20 -20.66 -0.88 8.42
CA TYR A 20 -21.40 -0.71 9.69
C TYR A 20 -21.85 -2.02 10.31
N LYS A 21 -22.25 -3.01 9.50
CA LYS A 21 -22.62 -4.35 9.98
C LYS A 21 -21.50 -5.02 10.77
N SER A 22 -20.25 -4.90 10.31
CA SER A 22 -19.09 -5.48 11.01
C SER A 22 -18.83 -4.80 12.34
N ILE A 23 -18.99 -3.48 12.40
CA ILE A 23 -18.88 -2.72 13.67
C ILE A 23 -19.97 -3.16 14.63
N ALA A 24 -21.21 -3.26 14.18
CA ALA A 24 -22.35 -3.66 15.01
C ALA A 24 -22.16 -5.07 15.59
N ILE A 25 -21.70 -6.04 14.78
CA ILE A 25 -21.43 -7.41 15.25
C ILE A 25 -20.33 -7.40 16.32
N LEU A 26 -19.22 -6.66 16.10
CA LEU A 26 -18.15 -6.55 17.10
C LEU A 26 -18.66 -5.96 18.41
N LEU A 27 -19.49 -4.92 18.35
CA LEU A 27 -20.06 -4.28 19.53
C LEU A 27 -21.04 -5.21 20.26
N ILE A 28 -21.90 -5.94 19.53
CA ILE A 28 -22.86 -6.90 20.13
C ILE A 28 -22.11 -8.03 20.83
N VAL A 29 -21.14 -8.66 20.17
CA VAL A 29 -20.35 -9.75 20.78
C VAL A 29 -19.57 -9.24 21.99
N SER A 30 -19.01 -8.02 21.91
CA SER A 30 -18.34 -7.39 23.05
C SER A 30 -19.29 -7.10 24.20
N PHE A 31 -20.51 -6.65 23.92
CA PHE A 31 -21.53 -6.41 24.95
C PHE A 31 -21.93 -7.72 25.66
N VAL A 32 -22.12 -8.81 24.91
CA VAL A 32 -22.37 -10.13 25.48
C VAL A 32 -21.20 -10.60 26.36
N THR A 33 -19.97 -10.34 25.94
CA THR A 33 -18.77 -10.63 26.75
C THR A 33 -18.78 -9.87 28.08
N ILE A 34 -19.09 -8.56 28.03
CA ILE A 34 -19.17 -7.69 29.21
C ILE A 34 -20.28 -8.15 30.14
N LEU A 35 -21.46 -8.49 29.59
CA LEU A 35 -22.60 -8.97 30.38
C LEU A 35 -22.28 -10.30 31.09
N SER A 36 -21.66 -11.24 30.37
CA SER A 36 -21.23 -12.53 30.96
C SER A 36 -20.23 -12.33 32.09
N GLU A 37 -19.30 -11.36 31.95
CA GLU A 37 -18.36 -11.04 33.03
C GLU A 37 -19.04 -10.39 34.23
N ALA A 38 -19.93 -9.44 33.99
CA ALA A 38 -20.68 -8.77 35.06
C ALA A 38 -21.53 -9.76 35.86
N LEU A 39 -22.23 -10.68 35.17
CA LEU A 39 -23.00 -11.73 35.82
C LEU A 39 -22.08 -12.67 36.60
N GLY A 40 -20.96 -13.12 36.04
CA GLY A 40 -20.00 -13.95 36.76
C GLY A 40 -19.49 -13.30 38.05
N LEU A 41 -19.18 -11.99 37.99
CA LEU A 41 -18.74 -11.24 39.17
C LEU A 41 -19.89 -11.06 40.21
N SER A 42 -21.13 -10.86 39.78
CA SER A 42 -22.25 -10.68 40.67
C SER A 42 -22.52 -11.91 41.52
N PHE A 43 -22.18 -13.13 41.08
CA PHE A 43 -22.29 -14.36 41.84
C PHE A 43 -21.34 -14.42 43.05
N PHE A 44 -20.27 -13.63 43.10
CA PHE A 44 -19.39 -13.62 44.27
C PHE A 44 -20.10 -13.09 45.55
N TYR A 45 -21.07 -12.18 45.40
CA TYR A 45 -21.81 -11.68 46.54
C TYR A 45 -22.65 -12.79 47.24
N PRO A 46 -23.52 -13.54 46.54
CA PRO A 46 -24.19 -14.70 47.13
C PRO A 46 -23.22 -15.76 47.66
N ILE A 47 -22.08 -16.00 46.99
CA ILE A 47 -21.07 -16.98 47.45
C ILE A 47 -20.51 -16.55 48.81
N PHE A 48 -20.13 -15.29 48.99
CA PHE A 48 -19.60 -14.80 50.26
C PHE A 48 -20.65 -14.86 51.37
N GLN A 49 -21.92 -14.49 51.10
CA GLN A 49 -23.01 -14.59 52.05
C GLN A 49 -23.31 -16.05 52.47
N TYR A 50 -23.30 -16.98 51.49
CA TYR A 50 -23.50 -18.40 51.75
C TYR A 50 -22.41 -18.99 52.67
N ILE A 51 -21.16 -18.61 52.48
CA ILE A 51 -20.02 -19.04 53.30
C ILE A 51 -20.17 -18.47 54.73
N GLN A 52 -20.56 -17.22 54.88
CA GLN A 52 -20.70 -16.57 56.18
C GLN A 52 -21.88 -17.14 57.00
N ALA A 53 -22.97 -17.53 56.32
CA ALA A 53 -24.14 -18.15 56.96
C ALA A 53 -23.97 -19.66 57.19
N ASP A 54 -22.76 -20.24 56.97
CA ASP A 54 -22.51 -21.69 57.06
C ASP A 54 -23.53 -22.53 56.28
N GLY A 55 -24.15 -21.95 55.23
CA GLY A 55 -25.15 -22.60 54.41
C GLY A 55 -26.57 -22.57 54.98
N ASP A 56 -26.84 -21.84 56.05
CA ASP A 56 -28.17 -21.72 56.60
C ASP A 56 -29.06 -20.79 55.76
N ILE A 57 -30.04 -21.41 55.07
CA ILE A 57 -30.97 -20.71 54.17
C ILE A 57 -31.87 -19.71 54.93
N SER A 58 -32.20 -19.95 56.19
CA SER A 58 -33.04 -19.05 56.98
C SER A 58 -32.35 -17.69 57.20
N ILE A 59 -31.09 -17.70 57.52
CA ILE A 59 -30.24 -16.48 57.67
C ILE A 59 -30.10 -15.74 56.36
N LEU A 60 -29.93 -16.47 55.21
CA LEU A 60 -29.81 -15.89 53.90
C LEU A 60 -31.06 -15.17 53.43
N LEU A 61 -32.28 -15.70 53.74
CA LEU A 61 -33.53 -15.06 53.37
C LEU A 61 -33.75 -13.70 54.10
N GLU A 62 -33.26 -13.56 55.30
CA GLU A 62 -33.31 -12.31 56.06
C GLU A 62 -32.30 -11.30 55.61
N SER A 63 -31.18 -11.76 55.01
CA SER A 63 -30.02 -10.90 54.62
C SER A 63 -30.23 -10.08 53.35
N SER A 64 -30.97 -10.60 52.35
CA SER A 64 -31.15 -9.89 51.08
C SER A 64 -32.31 -10.41 50.22
N LYS A 65 -33.06 -9.49 49.58
CA LYS A 65 -34.11 -9.80 48.59
C LYS A 65 -33.62 -10.61 47.40
N ILE A 66 -32.32 -10.61 47.13
CA ILE A 66 -31.69 -11.37 46.03
C ILE A 66 -31.86 -12.87 46.30
N TRP A 67 -31.73 -13.31 47.54
CA TRP A 67 -31.92 -14.71 47.94
C TRP A 67 -33.32 -15.22 47.69
N VAL A 68 -34.35 -14.39 47.89
CA VAL A 68 -35.75 -14.76 47.60
C VAL A 68 -35.88 -15.14 46.13
N ALA A 69 -35.32 -14.32 45.22
CA ALA A 69 -35.36 -14.59 43.79
C ALA A 69 -34.51 -15.82 43.37
N VAL A 70 -33.37 -16.03 44.04
CA VAL A 70 -32.51 -17.20 43.80
C VAL A 70 -33.22 -18.49 44.26
N ILE A 71 -33.84 -18.49 45.45
CA ILE A 71 -34.57 -19.63 45.99
C ILE A 71 -35.79 -19.95 45.12
N GLU A 72 -36.60 -18.95 44.75
CA GLU A 72 -37.75 -19.16 43.86
C GLU A 72 -37.33 -19.75 42.49
N ALA A 73 -36.16 -19.35 41.98
CA ALA A 73 -35.63 -19.87 40.71
C ALA A 73 -35.13 -21.32 40.86
N THR A 74 -34.47 -21.65 41.98
CA THR A 74 -33.95 -23.01 42.25
C THR A 74 -35.06 -23.98 42.60
N ASP A 75 -36.09 -23.56 43.37
CA ASP A 75 -37.25 -24.36 43.67
C ASP A 75 -38.06 -24.74 42.42
N LYS A 76 -38.22 -23.84 41.46
CA LYS A 76 -38.84 -24.12 40.16
C LYS A 76 -38.08 -25.17 39.33
N LEU A 77 -36.80 -25.34 39.57
CA LEU A 77 -35.92 -26.25 38.86
C LEU A 77 -35.63 -27.54 39.65
N ASP A 78 -36.19 -27.68 40.84
CA ASP A 78 -36.00 -28.80 41.80
C ASP A 78 -34.49 -28.99 42.14
N ILE A 79 -33.76 -27.87 42.29
CA ILE A 79 -32.31 -27.87 42.54
C ILE A 79 -32.04 -27.32 43.95
N ASN A 80 -31.37 -28.10 44.79
CA ASN A 80 -30.93 -27.65 46.10
C ASN A 80 -29.78 -26.63 46.02
N ILE A 81 -29.91 -25.51 46.74
CA ILE A 81 -28.86 -24.51 46.81
C ILE A 81 -27.66 -25.10 47.56
N SER A 82 -26.50 -25.08 46.94
CA SER A 82 -25.25 -25.48 47.55
C SER A 82 -24.11 -24.56 47.09
N LEU A 83 -23.05 -24.52 47.87
CA LEU A 83 -21.83 -23.77 47.46
C LEU A 83 -21.34 -24.23 46.10
N GLY A 84 -21.38 -25.54 45.83
CA GLY A 84 -20.98 -26.11 44.53
C GLY A 84 -21.82 -25.59 43.35
N LEU A 85 -23.14 -25.40 43.55
CA LEU A 85 -24.02 -24.81 42.54
C LEU A 85 -23.64 -23.36 42.23
N LEU A 86 -23.44 -22.52 43.24
CA LEU A 86 -23.09 -21.11 43.09
C LEU A 86 -21.73 -20.94 42.37
N LEU A 87 -20.72 -21.75 42.77
CA LEU A 87 -19.42 -21.77 42.13
C LEU A 87 -19.51 -22.23 40.67
N SER A 88 -20.34 -23.26 40.40
CA SER A 88 -20.55 -23.77 39.05
C SER A 88 -21.20 -22.73 38.15
N LEU A 89 -22.18 -21.98 38.63
CA LEU A 89 -22.83 -20.89 37.89
C LEU A 89 -21.85 -19.76 37.59
N ALA A 90 -21.07 -19.32 38.57
CA ALA A 90 -20.03 -18.33 38.35
C ALA A 90 -19.02 -18.81 37.30
N PHE A 91 -18.58 -20.08 37.37
CA PHE A 91 -17.67 -20.67 36.41
C PHE A 91 -18.27 -20.70 34.97
N VAL A 92 -19.54 -21.07 34.81
CA VAL A 92 -20.23 -21.09 33.50
C VAL A 92 -20.24 -19.69 32.87
N PHE A 93 -20.51 -18.64 33.64
CA PHE A 93 -20.47 -17.27 33.12
C PHE A 93 -19.06 -16.83 32.73
N PHE A 94 -18.02 -17.17 33.51
CA PHE A 94 -16.63 -16.90 33.15
C PHE A 94 -16.19 -17.71 31.92
N LEU A 95 -16.62 -18.96 31.79
CA LEU A 95 -16.38 -19.77 30.61
C LEU A 95 -17.06 -19.17 29.36
N GLY A 96 -18.33 -18.77 29.51
CA GLY A 96 -19.08 -18.06 28.46
C GLY A 96 -18.37 -16.78 28.00
N ARG A 97 -17.93 -15.96 28.96
CA ARG A 97 -17.09 -14.78 28.67
C ARG A 97 -15.87 -15.15 27.81
N GLN A 98 -15.17 -16.22 28.16
CA GLN A 98 -13.95 -16.64 27.43
C GLN A 98 -14.27 -17.08 26.01
N ILE A 99 -15.38 -17.83 25.84
CA ILE A 99 -15.85 -18.24 24.50
C ILE A 99 -16.19 -17.02 23.63
N PHE A 100 -16.97 -16.08 24.18
CA PHE A 100 -17.32 -14.86 23.44
C PHE A 100 -16.10 -13.96 23.16
N THR A 101 -15.13 -13.91 24.07
CA THR A 101 -13.84 -13.22 23.84
C THR A 101 -13.10 -13.85 22.65
N TYR A 102 -13.03 -15.18 22.60
CA TYR A 102 -12.42 -15.89 21.47
C TYR A 102 -13.13 -15.58 20.16
N ILE A 103 -14.47 -15.67 20.13
CA ILE A 103 -15.28 -15.36 18.94
C ILE A 103 -15.01 -13.91 18.47
N LYS A 104 -15.01 -12.95 19.42
CA LYS A 104 -14.68 -11.53 19.15
C LYS A 104 -13.31 -11.39 18.51
N MET A 105 -12.27 -12.02 19.08
CA MET A 105 -10.89 -11.91 18.58
C MET A 105 -10.76 -12.49 17.17
N VAL A 106 -11.31 -13.70 16.94
CA VAL A 106 -11.30 -14.32 15.60
C VAL A 106 -12.00 -13.45 14.57
N TYR A 107 -13.16 -12.89 14.93
CA TYR A 107 -13.92 -12.03 14.04
C TYR A 107 -13.19 -10.72 13.75
N ALA A 108 -12.59 -10.08 14.76
CA ALA A 108 -11.79 -8.86 14.61
C ALA A 108 -10.57 -9.09 13.68
N THR A 109 -9.85 -10.22 13.86
CA THR A 109 -8.74 -10.59 13.00
C THR A 109 -9.16 -10.79 11.54
N LYS A 110 -10.31 -11.45 11.30
CA LYS A 110 -10.86 -11.61 9.93
C LYS A 110 -11.20 -10.26 9.29
N ILE A 111 -11.79 -9.35 10.06
CA ILE A 111 -12.07 -7.98 9.58
C ILE A 111 -10.77 -7.27 9.26
N GLN A 112 -9.78 -7.27 10.15
CA GLN A 112 -8.49 -6.63 9.94
C GLN A 112 -7.82 -7.12 8.65
N ALA A 113 -7.73 -8.44 8.45
CA ALA A 113 -7.14 -9.03 7.25
C ALA A 113 -7.89 -8.64 5.97
N SER A 114 -9.23 -8.62 6.02
CA SER A 114 -10.07 -8.20 4.89
C SER A 114 -9.90 -6.72 4.55
N LEU A 115 -9.85 -5.86 5.57
CA LEU A 115 -9.62 -4.42 5.38
C LEU A 115 -8.23 -4.14 4.80
N LEU A 116 -7.21 -4.84 5.30
CA LEU A 116 -5.83 -4.71 4.79
C LEU A 116 -5.74 -5.14 3.32
N LYS A 117 -6.37 -6.27 2.97
CA LYS A 117 -6.47 -6.72 1.58
C LYS A 117 -7.11 -5.64 0.70
N ASN A 118 -8.27 -5.12 1.11
CA ASN A 118 -9.01 -4.13 0.33
C ASN A 118 -8.22 -2.80 0.19
N LEU A 119 -7.55 -2.37 1.25
CA LEU A 119 -6.72 -1.16 1.23
C LEU A 119 -5.54 -1.32 0.26
N ARG A 120 -4.84 -2.45 0.32
CA ARG A 120 -3.72 -2.75 -0.59
C ARG A 120 -4.18 -2.82 -2.04
N SER A 121 -5.31 -3.50 -2.32
CA SER A 121 -5.88 -3.52 -3.68
C SER A 121 -6.19 -2.10 -4.15
N LYS A 122 -6.86 -1.29 -3.32
CA LYS A 122 -7.18 0.11 -3.67
C LYS A 122 -5.95 0.96 -3.94
N LEU A 123 -4.90 0.82 -3.12
CA LEU A 123 -3.62 1.53 -3.31
C LEU A 123 -2.96 1.10 -4.62
N PHE A 124 -2.93 -0.19 -4.91
CA PHE A 124 -2.35 -0.74 -6.13
C PHE A 124 -3.14 -0.31 -7.37
N ASP A 125 -4.47 -0.41 -7.34
CA ASP A 125 -5.34 0.05 -8.42
C ASP A 125 -5.18 1.56 -8.67
N SER A 126 -5.12 2.36 -7.59
CA SER A 126 -4.89 3.80 -7.71
C SER A 126 -3.53 4.12 -8.32
N TYR A 127 -2.48 3.35 -7.96
CA TYR A 127 -1.15 3.48 -8.54
C TYR A 127 -1.14 3.14 -10.02
N LEU A 128 -1.74 2.01 -10.43
CA LEU A 128 -1.78 1.60 -11.84
C LEU A 128 -2.55 2.60 -12.73
N ASN A 129 -3.56 3.28 -12.16
CA ASN A 129 -4.35 4.27 -12.90
C ASN A 129 -3.79 5.70 -12.82
N ALA A 130 -2.71 5.92 -12.09
CA ALA A 130 -2.05 7.22 -12.02
C ALA A 130 -1.27 7.53 -13.29
N SER A 131 -1.13 8.80 -13.61
CA SER A 131 -0.39 9.26 -14.79
C SER A 131 1.11 8.96 -14.69
N ALA A 132 1.79 8.85 -15.83
CA ALA A 132 3.25 8.66 -15.88
C ALA A 132 4.00 9.77 -15.13
N GLU A 133 3.51 11.01 -15.19
CA GLU A 133 4.10 12.14 -14.46
C GLU A 133 4.07 11.95 -12.93
N TYR A 134 3.05 11.27 -12.42
CA TYR A 134 2.96 10.93 -11.00
C TYR A 134 3.94 9.80 -10.63
N HIS A 135 4.10 8.79 -11.49
CA HIS A 135 5.04 7.68 -11.24
C HIS A 135 6.49 8.17 -11.09
N ASP A 136 6.86 9.27 -11.77
CA ASP A 136 8.19 9.87 -11.67
C ASP A 136 8.47 10.51 -10.29
N THR A 137 7.44 10.74 -9.45
CA THR A 137 7.59 11.50 -8.20
C THR A 137 7.90 10.64 -6.97
N TYR A 138 7.55 9.36 -6.97
CA TYR A 138 7.71 8.48 -5.81
C TYR A 138 8.76 7.39 -6.03
N SER A 139 9.62 7.18 -5.02
CA SER A 139 10.54 6.03 -5.04
C SER A 139 9.79 4.73 -4.77
N VAL A 140 10.21 3.65 -5.42
CA VAL A 140 9.66 2.29 -5.24
C VAL A 140 9.74 1.86 -3.75
N GLY A 141 10.85 2.16 -3.07
CA GLY A 141 11.03 1.82 -1.66
C GLY A 141 10.03 2.53 -0.73
N SER A 142 9.71 3.81 -1.00
CA SER A 142 8.69 4.54 -0.24
C SER A 142 7.30 3.94 -0.45
N LEU A 143 6.93 3.63 -1.69
CA LEU A 143 5.65 3.00 -2.01
C LEU A 143 5.51 1.62 -1.39
N THR A 144 6.56 0.81 -1.45
CA THR A 144 6.60 -0.53 -0.83
C THR A 144 6.37 -0.43 0.68
N ASN A 145 7.06 0.51 1.37
CA ASN A 145 6.84 0.74 2.80
C ASN A 145 5.39 1.14 3.10
N ILE A 146 4.83 2.09 2.33
CA ILE A 146 3.45 2.56 2.53
C ILE A 146 2.45 1.42 2.32
N MET A 147 2.60 0.62 1.26
CA MET A 147 1.70 -0.49 0.94
C MET A 147 1.81 -1.67 1.92
N THR A 148 2.95 -1.85 2.59
CA THR A 148 3.18 -2.99 3.48
C THR A 148 3.03 -2.62 4.95
N GLN A 149 3.86 -1.73 5.47
CA GLN A 149 3.92 -1.39 6.90
C GLN A 149 2.87 -0.35 7.28
N GLU A 150 2.82 0.79 6.57
CA GLU A 150 1.92 1.86 6.93
C GLU A 150 0.44 1.50 6.69
N ALA A 151 0.15 0.69 5.65
CA ALA A 151 -1.20 0.17 5.42
C ALA A 151 -1.67 -0.72 6.59
N ASN A 152 -0.80 -1.57 7.15
CA ASN A 152 -1.13 -2.39 8.31
C ASN A 152 -1.37 -1.53 9.56
N ALA A 153 -0.48 -0.56 9.82
CA ALA A 153 -0.62 0.37 10.95
C ALA A 153 -1.91 1.19 10.85
N ALA A 154 -2.27 1.68 9.69
CA ALA A 154 -3.50 2.43 9.47
C ALA A 154 -4.77 1.59 9.71
N VAL A 155 -4.80 0.34 9.24
CA VAL A 155 -5.94 -0.56 9.47
C VAL A 155 -6.11 -0.84 10.97
N LEU A 156 -5.02 -1.13 11.69
CA LEU A 156 -5.04 -1.29 13.15
C LEU A 156 -5.55 -0.03 13.83
N GLY A 157 -5.09 1.15 13.40
CA GLY A 157 -5.52 2.43 13.94
C GLY A 157 -7.00 2.73 13.76
N ILE A 158 -7.59 2.30 12.65
CA ILE A 158 -9.03 2.49 12.40
C ILE A 158 -9.91 1.56 13.24
N LEU A 159 -9.39 0.41 13.69
CA LEU A 159 -10.11 -0.50 14.58
C LEU A 159 -10.03 -0.08 16.06
N LYS A 160 -8.99 0.62 16.49
CA LYS A 160 -8.80 1.07 17.88
C LYS A 160 -9.96 1.89 18.47
N PRO A 161 -10.62 2.80 17.76
CA PRO A 161 -11.81 3.50 18.30
C PRO A 161 -12.97 2.58 18.65
N ILE A 162 -13.14 1.45 17.94
CA ILE A 162 -14.17 0.46 18.26
C ILE A 162 -13.83 -0.23 19.58
N GLU A 163 -12.57 -0.64 19.74
CA GLU A 163 -12.08 -1.22 20.99
C GLU A 163 -12.18 -0.23 22.16
N LEU A 164 -11.86 1.05 21.92
CA LEU A 164 -12.01 2.11 22.90
C LEU A 164 -13.45 2.22 23.40
N ILE A 165 -14.45 2.19 22.50
CA ILE A 165 -15.87 2.22 22.87
C ILE A 165 -16.21 1.00 23.74
N VAL A 166 -15.73 -0.19 23.40
CA VAL A 166 -15.95 -1.41 24.16
C VAL A 166 -15.41 -1.28 25.59
N TYR A 167 -14.18 -0.77 25.75
CA TYR A 167 -13.58 -0.57 27.08
C TYR A 167 -14.29 0.53 27.89
N ILE A 168 -14.78 1.59 27.24
CA ILE A 168 -15.59 2.62 27.92
C ILE A 168 -16.91 2.04 28.42
N VAL A 169 -17.60 1.21 27.63
CA VAL A 169 -18.82 0.54 28.03
C VAL A 169 -18.55 -0.42 29.21
N MET A 170 -17.45 -1.18 29.12
CA MET A 170 -17.02 -2.09 30.19
C MET A 170 -16.75 -1.33 31.51
N LEU A 171 -16.04 -0.19 31.41
CA LEU A 171 -15.81 0.69 32.58
C LEU A 171 -17.11 1.20 33.17
N ALA A 172 -18.08 1.62 32.35
CA ALA A 172 -19.39 2.09 32.80
C ALA A 172 -20.17 0.99 33.54
N VAL A 173 -20.11 -0.26 33.05
CA VAL A 173 -20.75 -1.41 33.73
C VAL A 173 -20.11 -1.68 35.08
N TYR A 174 -18.78 -1.66 35.19
CA TYR A 174 -18.12 -1.83 36.49
C TYR A 174 -18.42 -0.70 37.48
N ILE A 175 -18.45 0.55 37.01
CA ILE A 175 -18.84 1.70 37.82
C ILE A 175 -20.29 1.53 38.30
N ALA A 176 -21.21 1.08 37.45
CA ALA A 176 -22.60 0.80 37.84
C ALA A 176 -22.68 -0.30 38.91
N MET A 177 -21.90 -1.38 38.79
CA MET A 177 -21.82 -2.42 39.82
C MET A 177 -21.29 -1.88 41.14
N LEU A 178 -20.26 -1.05 41.13
CA LEU A 178 -19.73 -0.41 42.35
C LEU A 178 -20.75 0.54 42.98
N MET A 179 -21.56 1.28 42.20
CA MET A 179 -22.60 2.17 42.69
C MET A 179 -23.72 1.41 43.46
N ILE A 180 -24.03 0.20 43.03
CA ILE A 180 -25.00 -0.68 43.71
C ILE A 180 -24.47 -1.13 45.07
N ILE A 181 -23.17 -1.35 45.21
CA ILE A 181 -22.51 -1.79 46.45
C ILE A 181 -22.40 -0.62 47.43
N SER A 182 -21.85 0.51 46.99
CA SER A 182 -21.71 1.73 47.80
C SER A 182 -21.61 2.96 46.92
N PHE A 183 -22.59 3.83 46.94
CA PHE A 183 -22.62 5.07 46.20
C PHE A 183 -21.48 6.02 46.63
N GLU A 184 -21.23 6.17 47.92
CA GLU A 184 -20.24 7.08 48.47
C GLU A 184 -18.83 6.70 48.07
N MET A 185 -18.45 5.43 48.22
CA MET A 185 -17.14 4.92 47.81
C MET A 185 -16.92 5.04 46.30
N THR A 186 -17.99 4.80 45.54
CA THR A 186 -17.88 4.89 44.07
C THR A 186 -17.68 6.33 43.62
N MET A 187 -18.33 7.31 44.24
CA MET A 187 -18.08 8.72 43.90
C MET A 187 -16.63 9.15 44.18
N ILE A 188 -16.07 8.72 45.34
CA ILE A 188 -14.64 8.97 45.63
C ILE A 188 -13.75 8.29 44.57
N SER A 189 -14.06 7.03 44.21
CA SER A 189 -13.31 6.30 43.20
C SER A 189 -13.33 7.01 41.84
N ILE A 190 -14.48 7.51 41.40
CA ILE A 190 -14.61 8.26 40.13
C ILE A 190 -13.74 9.52 40.15
N VAL A 191 -13.75 10.29 41.26
CA VAL A 191 -12.92 11.50 41.36
C VAL A 191 -11.43 11.17 41.25
N VAL A 192 -10.96 10.14 41.98
CA VAL A 192 -9.54 9.72 41.93
C VAL A 192 -9.17 9.21 40.55
N LEU A 193 -10.00 8.40 39.90
CA LEU A 193 -9.74 7.89 38.55
C LEU A 193 -9.78 9.00 37.51
N PHE A 194 -10.64 9.99 37.68
CA PHE A 194 -10.65 11.18 36.80
C PHE A 194 -9.32 11.96 36.90
N ILE A 195 -8.86 12.25 38.14
CA ILE A 195 -7.56 12.89 38.35
C ILE A 195 -6.43 12.06 37.74
N ALA A 196 -6.45 10.74 37.91
CA ALA A 196 -5.49 9.81 37.32
C ALA A 196 -5.44 9.89 35.80
N SER A 197 -6.60 10.07 35.15
CA SER A 197 -6.69 10.16 33.69
C SER A 197 -6.06 11.43 33.09
N LEU A 198 -5.85 12.47 33.90
CA LEU A 198 -5.23 13.73 33.48
C LEU A 198 -3.71 13.61 33.33
N ILE A 199 -3.08 12.73 34.12
CA ILE A 199 -1.60 12.57 34.16
C ILE A 199 -1.02 12.20 32.80
N PRO A 200 -1.52 11.22 32.02
CA PRO A 200 -0.92 10.82 30.77
C PRO A 200 -1.22 11.75 29.59
N GLN A 201 -2.07 12.77 29.74
CA GLN A 201 -2.49 13.61 28.60
C GLN A 201 -1.33 14.31 27.87
N GLY A 202 -0.29 14.74 28.59
CA GLY A 202 0.87 15.43 28.02
C GLY A 202 1.62 14.54 27.02
N TRP A 203 2.00 13.35 27.45
CA TRP A 203 2.73 12.43 26.56
C TRP A 203 1.83 11.72 25.54
N MET A 204 0.52 11.58 25.81
CA MET A 204 -0.43 11.11 24.81
C MET A 204 -0.57 12.07 23.62
N ARG A 205 -0.50 13.40 23.86
CA ARG A 205 -0.45 14.41 22.77
C ARG A 205 0.86 14.31 21.99
N LYS A 206 1.98 14.13 22.69
CA LYS A 206 3.31 13.96 22.05
C LYS A 206 3.37 12.72 21.16
N SER A 207 2.57 11.68 21.45
CA SER A 207 2.52 10.46 20.62
C SER A 207 2.06 10.71 19.18
N ILE A 208 1.39 11.83 18.87
CA ILE A 208 1.04 12.21 17.49
C ILE A 208 2.30 12.57 16.71
N GLU A 209 3.09 13.50 17.23
CA GLU A 209 4.33 13.96 16.59
C GLU A 209 5.34 12.80 16.44
N VAL A 210 5.52 12.02 17.51
CA VAL A 210 6.42 10.87 17.47
C VAL A 210 5.95 9.82 16.47
N GLY A 211 4.63 9.58 16.35
CA GLY A 211 4.07 8.69 15.36
C GLY A 211 4.35 9.15 13.92
N GLU A 212 4.24 10.44 13.63
CA GLU A 212 4.61 11.01 12.32
C GLU A 212 6.11 10.85 12.03
N ASN A 213 6.97 11.07 13.02
CA ASN A 213 8.42 10.87 12.90
C ASN A 213 8.80 9.39 12.66
N VAL A 214 8.08 8.44 13.26
CA VAL A 214 8.25 7.00 13.00
C VAL A 214 7.95 6.69 11.54
N VAL A 215 6.83 7.17 11.00
CA VAL A 215 6.44 6.96 9.59
C VAL A 215 7.48 7.55 8.63
N ASP A 216 7.96 8.77 8.89
CA ASP A 216 8.99 9.43 8.07
C ASP A 216 10.31 8.64 8.09
N SER A 217 10.76 8.20 9.28
CA SER A 217 11.98 7.40 9.43
C SER A 217 11.89 6.05 8.71
N ASN A 218 10.74 5.35 8.84
CA ASN A 218 10.49 4.09 8.14
C ASN A 218 10.55 4.27 6.63
N THR A 219 9.91 5.33 6.12
CA THR A 219 9.86 5.63 4.70
C THR A 219 11.23 5.96 4.13
N LYS A 220 12.02 6.78 4.83
CA LYS A 220 13.39 7.14 4.44
C LYS A 220 14.32 5.93 4.44
N LEU A 221 14.27 5.11 5.48
CA LEU A 221 15.10 3.91 5.56
C LEU A 221 14.75 2.91 4.46
N SER A 222 13.46 2.68 4.20
CA SER A 222 13.01 1.76 3.15
C SER A 222 13.42 2.25 1.75
N ALA A 223 13.27 3.54 1.47
CA ALA A 223 13.70 4.14 0.21
C ALA A 223 15.22 4.00 0.00
N TYR A 224 16.01 4.25 1.06
CA TYR A 224 17.46 4.08 1.03
C TYR A 224 17.86 2.63 0.76
N LEU A 225 17.29 1.68 1.50
CA LEU A 225 17.58 0.25 1.33
C LEU A 225 17.29 -0.23 -0.09
N VAL A 226 16.08 0.02 -0.61
CA VAL A 226 15.71 -0.42 -1.96
C VAL A 226 16.65 0.17 -3.01
N SER A 227 17.01 1.46 -2.88
CA SER A 227 17.91 2.11 -3.83
C SER A 227 19.33 1.53 -3.83
N ARG A 228 19.86 1.10 -2.67
CA ARG A 228 21.21 0.54 -2.57
C ARG A 228 21.27 -0.95 -2.88
N LEU A 229 20.25 -1.71 -2.45
CA LEU A 229 20.17 -3.14 -2.74
C LEU A 229 19.98 -3.44 -4.23
N LYS A 230 19.43 -2.50 -5.00
CA LYS A 230 19.31 -2.62 -6.46
C LYS A 230 20.67 -2.55 -7.19
N PHE A 231 21.67 -1.86 -6.62
CA PHE A 231 22.97 -1.65 -7.29
C PHE A 231 24.17 -2.05 -6.42
N PRO A 232 24.28 -3.31 -5.93
CA PRO A 232 25.33 -3.75 -5.03
C PRO A 232 26.73 -3.66 -5.65
N ASN A 233 26.84 -3.91 -6.94
CA ASN A 233 28.11 -3.84 -7.65
C ASN A 233 28.65 -2.39 -7.75
N LEU A 234 27.77 -1.41 -7.89
CA LEU A 234 28.17 0.01 -7.90
C LEU A 234 28.82 0.37 -6.56
N VAL A 235 28.18 0.01 -5.43
CA VAL A 235 28.74 0.25 -4.10
C VAL A 235 30.10 -0.41 -3.91
N ARG A 236 30.25 -1.67 -4.37
CA ARG A 236 31.53 -2.41 -4.26
C ARG A 236 32.62 -1.81 -5.12
N LEU A 237 32.33 -1.54 -6.40
CA LEU A 237 33.32 -1.05 -7.34
C LEU A 237 33.74 0.40 -7.07
N SER A 238 32.84 1.21 -6.51
CA SER A 238 33.16 2.58 -6.10
C SER A 238 33.90 2.66 -4.76
N GLY A 239 34.09 1.53 -4.06
CA GLY A 239 34.75 1.52 -2.77
C GLY A 239 34.00 2.27 -1.66
N THR A 240 32.70 2.57 -1.86
CA THR A 240 31.88 3.40 -0.94
C THR A 240 31.24 2.61 0.19
N GLY A 241 31.57 1.35 0.40
CA GLY A 241 30.93 0.47 1.38
C GLY A 241 30.89 1.04 2.80
N GLU A 242 31.96 1.71 3.26
CA GLU A 242 31.99 2.34 4.59
C GLU A 242 31.08 3.58 4.67
N ILE A 243 31.01 4.37 3.59
CA ILE A 243 30.12 5.55 3.51
C ILE A 243 28.66 5.09 3.55
N GLU A 244 28.33 4.07 2.75
CA GLU A 244 26.96 3.53 2.70
C GLU A 244 26.56 2.89 4.04
N ARG A 245 27.50 2.20 4.72
CA ARG A 245 27.29 1.67 6.08
C ARG A 245 27.04 2.78 7.09
N SER A 246 27.82 3.87 7.01
CA SER A 246 27.63 5.03 7.89
C SER A 246 26.25 5.67 7.68
N ASN A 247 25.87 5.93 6.42
CA ASN A 247 24.58 6.50 6.08
C ASN A 247 23.41 5.61 6.53
N PHE A 248 23.52 4.30 6.29
CA PHE A 248 22.54 3.33 6.78
C PHE A 248 22.41 3.38 8.30
N ASN A 249 23.54 3.38 9.02
CA ASN A 249 23.54 3.44 10.48
C ASN A 249 22.88 4.72 11.01
N ILE A 250 23.07 5.87 10.37
CA ILE A 250 22.40 7.12 10.74
C ILE A 250 20.89 6.99 10.59
N LEU A 251 20.40 6.47 9.46
CA LEU A 251 18.96 6.29 9.21
C LEU A 251 18.35 5.25 10.16
N ASN A 252 19.06 4.14 10.39
CA ASN A 252 18.64 3.06 11.28
C ASN A 252 18.60 3.54 12.74
N GLU A 253 19.59 4.34 13.18
CA GLU A 253 19.60 4.93 14.51
C GLU A 253 18.47 5.95 14.71
N ASN A 254 18.15 6.76 13.70
CA ASN A 254 17.01 7.65 13.74
C ASN A 254 15.69 6.87 13.89
N GLN A 255 15.51 5.78 13.13
CA GLN A 255 14.34 4.90 13.25
C GLN A 255 14.28 4.28 14.65
N ARG A 256 15.41 3.73 15.14
CA ARG A 256 15.51 3.18 16.50
C ARG A 256 15.09 4.20 17.55
N ARG A 257 15.62 5.43 17.46
CA ARG A 257 15.31 6.50 18.40
C ARG A 257 13.82 6.83 18.45
N HIS A 258 13.18 7.02 17.29
CA HIS A 258 11.75 7.33 17.23
C HIS A 258 10.88 6.15 17.69
N ASN A 259 11.24 4.91 17.36
CA ASN A 259 10.54 3.72 17.86
C ASN A 259 10.68 3.57 19.38
N VAL A 260 11.86 3.78 19.93
CA VAL A 260 12.08 3.77 21.39
C VAL A 260 11.30 4.88 22.07
N GLU A 261 11.32 6.11 21.54
CA GLU A 261 10.54 7.22 22.09
C GLU A 261 9.03 6.90 22.09
N SER A 262 8.50 6.34 21.00
CA SER A 262 7.10 5.88 20.90
C SER A 262 6.78 4.83 21.98
N SER A 263 7.64 3.83 22.14
CA SER A 263 7.48 2.78 23.16
C SER A 263 7.57 3.32 24.58
N ILE A 264 8.49 4.24 24.85
CA ILE A 264 8.61 4.90 26.18
C ILE A 264 7.34 5.67 26.52
N LEU A 265 6.74 6.39 25.55
CA LEU A 265 5.49 7.10 25.78
C LEU A 265 4.33 6.15 26.12
N GLN A 266 4.27 4.98 25.46
CA GLN A 266 3.28 3.95 25.78
C GLN A 266 3.51 3.35 27.16
N THR A 267 4.75 2.97 27.48
CA THR A 267 5.11 2.42 28.79
C THR A 267 4.83 3.41 29.93
N LYS A 268 5.12 4.70 29.74
CA LYS A 268 4.75 5.74 30.73
C LYS A 268 3.26 5.76 31.01
N THR A 269 2.43 5.63 29.96
CA THR A 269 0.97 5.57 30.13
C THR A 269 0.54 4.31 30.87
N GLU A 270 1.12 3.17 30.53
CA GLU A 270 0.78 1.88 31.14
C GLU A 270 1.15 1.82 32.63
N VAL A 271 2.35 2.27 32.98
CA VAL A 271 2.86 2.18 34.36
C VAL A 271 2.27 3.26 35.27
N SER A 272 1.88 4.40 34.74
CA SER A 272 1.38 5.53 35.56
C SER A 272 0.07 5.24 36.31
N VAL A 273 -0.72 4.28 35.84
CA VAL A 273 -2.04 3.97 36.41
C VAL A 273 -1.94 3.08 37.64
N ASP A 274 -0.97 2.15 37.70
CA ASP A 274 -0.86 1.15 38.75
C ASP A 274 -0.73 1.74 40.15
N PRO A 275 0.18 2.69 40.43
CA PRO A 275 0.32 3.26 41.76
C PRO A 275 -0.96 3.95 42.24
N ILE A 276 -1.69 4.58 41.34
CA ILE A 276 -2.91 5.32 41.65
C ILE A 276 -4.02 4.37 42.09
N VAL A 277 -4.18 3.25 41.39
CA VAL A 277 -5.20 2.26 41.73
C VAL A 277 -4.84 1.54 43.04
N VAL A 278 -3.56 1.28 43.30
CA VAL A 278 -3.12 0.73 44.59
C VAL A 278 -3.45 1.69 45.73
N ILE A 279 -3.10 2.98 45.59
CA ILE A 279 -3.44 4.01 46.57
C ILE A 279 -4.96 4.08 46.77
N LEU A 280 -5.73 4.07 45.69
CA LEU A 280 -7.19 4.05 45.76
C LEU A 280 -7.69 2.83 46.52
N SER A 281 -7.19 1.64 46.23
CA SER A 281 -7.62 0.40 46.90
C SER A 281 -7.31 0.43 48.40
N LEU A 282 -6.16 0.94 48.80
CA LEU A 282 -5.79 1.10 50.22
C LEU A 282 -6.67 2.15 50.92
N LEU A 283 -6.92 3.28 50.24
CA LEU A 283 -7.82 4.32 50.74
C LEU A 283 -9.24 3.78 50.91
N MET A 284 -9.74 3.01 49.95
CA MET A 284 -11.06 2.41 49.99
C MET A 284 -11.18 1.40 51.14
N LEU A 285 -10.15 0.57 51.33
CA LEU A 285 -10.10 -0.37 52.47
C LEU A 285 -10.15 0.38 53.81
N TYR A 286 -9.39 1.46 53.96
CA TYR A 286 -9.39 2.27 55.15
C TYR A 286 -10.75 2.91 55.42
N LEU A 287 -11.35 3.56 54.43
CA LEU A 287 -12.65 4.24 54.56
C LEU A 287 -13.79 3.26 54.82
N SER A 288 -13.78 2.08 54.19
CA SER A 288 -14.83 1.07 54.36
C SER A 288 -14.91 0.53 55.78
N VAL A 289 -13.74 0.40 56.43
CA VAL A 289 -13.67 -0.10 57.81
C VAL A 289 -13.92 1.01 58.83
N THR A 290 -13.35 2.22 58.65
CA THR A 290 -13.35 3.27 59.65
C THR A 290 -14.55 4.21 59.62
N GLN A 291 -15.13 4.46 58.43
CA GLN A 291 -16.18 5.44 58.24
C GLN A 291 -17.56 4.81 57.91
N LEU A 292 -17.54 3.75 57.06
CA LEU A 292 -18.78 3.20 56.53
C LEU A 292 -19.25 1.92 57.19
N ASN A 293 -18.45 1.34 58.10
CA ASN A 293 -18.78 0.08 58.83
C ASN A 293 -19.32 -1.02 57.90
N MET A 294 -18.74 -1.17 56.72
CA MET A 294 -19.18 -2.15 55.71
C MET A 294 -18.86 -3.58 56.16
N SER A 295 -19.72 -4.52 55.77
CA SER A 295 -19.46 -5.93 56.01
C SER A 295 -18.26 -6.42 55.19
N ILE A 296 -17.53 -7.41 55.68
CA ILE A 296 -16.31 -7.93 55.07
C ILE A 296 -16.57 -8.44 53.63
N GLU A 297 -17.76 -9.03 53.38
CA GLU A 297 -18.18 -9.54 52.06
C GLU A 297 -18.30 -8.41 51.05
N LEU A 298 -18.91 -7.28 51.41
CA LEU A 298 -19.05 -6.11 50.54
C LEU A 298 -17.70 -5.46 50.27
N ILE A 299 -16.80 -5.40 51.27
CA ILE A 299 -15.46 -4.91 51.12
C ILE A 299 -14.69 -5.81 50.13
N GLY A 300 -14.77 -7.14 50.32
CA GLY A 300 -14.14 -8.12 49.44
C GLY A 300 -14.61 -8.02 47.98
N LEU A 301 -15.93 -7.93 47.78
CA LEU A 301 -16.52 -7.76 46.46
C LEU A 301 -16.13 -6.43 45.82
N TYR A 302 -16.14 -5.33 46.59
CA TYR A 302 -15.73 -4.00 46.12
C TYR A 302 -14.28 -4.01 45.61
N LEU A 303 -13.36 -4.54 46.42
CA LEU A 303 -11.94 -4.64 46.05
C LEU A 303 -11.72 -5.54 44.84
N LEU A 304 -12.48 -6.64 44.73
CA LEU A 304 -12.40 -7.54 43.57
C LEU A 304 -12.79 -6.80 42.29
N ILE A 305 -13.86 -6.00 42.30
CA ILE A 305 -14.28 -5.22 41.13
C ILE A 305 -13.28 -4.10 40.84
N VAL A 306 -12.74 -3.41 41.84
CA VAL A 306 -11.71 -2.37 41.67
C VAL A 306 -10.45 -2.96 40.99
N MET A 307 -10.03 -4.16 41.40
CA MET A 307 -8.92 -4.87 40.72
C MET A 307 -9.21 -5.19 39.25
N ARG A 308 -10.50 -5.43 38.91
CA ARG A 308 -10.90 -5.65 37.50
C ARG A 308 -10.98 -4.37 36.69
N ILE A 309 -11.23 -3.23 37.30
CA ILE A 309 -11.25 -1.92 36.64
C ILE A 309 -9.87 -1.52 36.16
N LEU A 310 -8.79 -1.86 36.87
CA LEU A 310 -7.41 -1.48 36.54
C LEU A 310 -7.00 -1.80 35.09
N PRO A 311 -7.10 -3.06 34.61
CA PRO A 311 -6.72 -3.38 33.21
C PRO A 311 -7.63 -2.69 32.19
N VAL A 312 -8.88 -2.38 32.56
CA VAL A 312 -9.81 -1.68 31.64
C VAL A 312 -9.43 -0.21 31.48
N ILE A 313 -9.09 0.48 32.58
CA ILE A 313 -8.61 1.88 32.51
C ILE A 313 -7.32 1.97 31.68
N LYS A 314 -6.35 1.07 31.93
CA LYS A 314 -5.13 0.97 31.11
C LYS A 314 -5.48 0.81 29.64
N SER A 315 -6.40 -0.09 29.31
CA SER A 315 -6.82 -0.33 27.94
C SER A 315 -7.46 0.91 27.32
N VAL A 316 -8.31 1.64 28.02
CA VAL A 316 -8.90 2.90 27.56
C VAL A 316 -7.81 3.91 27.20
N LEU A 317 -6.82 4.12 28.08
CA LEU A 317 -5.73 5.07 27.86
C LEU A 317 -4.80 4.65 26.72
N LEU A 318 -4.44 3.36 26.67
CA LEU A 318 -3.58 2.80 25.61
C LEU A 318 -4.26 2.80 24.25
N GLN A 319 -5.57 2.50 24.15
CA GLN A 319 -6.30 2.61 22.90
C GLN A 319 -6.36 4.07 22.40
N TRP A 320 -6.65 5.00 23.31
CA TRP A 320 -6.64 6.42 22.97
C TRP A 320 -5.26 6.90 22.48
N GLN A 321 -4.20 6.55 23.19
CA GLN A 321 -2.82 6.85 22.78
C GLN A 321 -2.47 6.18 21.46
N GLY A 322 -2.87 4.92 21.27
CA GLY A 322 -2.63 4.18 20.05
C GLY A 322 -3.36 4.75 18.84
N ILE A 323 -4.55 5.35 19.00
CA ILE A 323 -5.20 6.14 17.94
C ILE A 323 -4.30 7.29 17.51
N ASN A 324 -3.74 8.02 18.47
CA ASN A 324 -2.87 9.17 18.20
C ASN A 324 -1.57 8.77 17.50
N SER A 325 -0.94 7.68 17.92
CA SER A 325 0.36 7.22 17.36
C SER A 325 0.28 6.75 15.90
N VAL A 326 -0.89 6.29 15.44
CA VAL A 326 -1.07 5.80 14.05
C VAL A 326 -1.65 6.84 13.11
N LEU A 327 -1.94 8.06 13.58
CA LEU A 327 -2.45 9.14 12.72
C LEU A 327 -1.50 9.45 11.56
N GLY A 328 -0.18 9.35 11.77
CA GLY A 328 0.82 9.51 10.72
C GLY A 328 0.60 8.54 9.56
N SER A 329 0.42 7.25 9.85
CA SER A 329 0.17 6.22 8.83
C SER A 329 -1.16 6.45 8.09
N VAL A 330 -2.22 6.88 8.78
CA VAL A 330 -3.51 7.21 8.15
C VAL A 330 -3.37 8.43 7.24
N ASN A 331 -2.65 9.46 7.69
CA ASN A 331 -2.46 10.70 6.93
C ASN A 331 -1.65 10.46 5.65
N ILE A 332 -0.55 9.69 5.71
CA ILE A 332 0.27 9.40 4.53
C ILE A 332 -0.51 8.60 3.48
N ILE A 333 -1.32 7.63 3.90
CA ILE A 333 -2.17 6.86 2.99
C ILE A 333 -3.25 7.73 2.36
N LYS A 334 -3.91 8.58 3.18
CA LYS A 334 -4.91 9.52 2.67
C LYS A 334 -4.29 10.46 1.63
N LYS A 335 -3.13 11.04 1.93
CA LYS A 335 -2.39 11.90 1.04
C LYS A 335 -2.06 11.17 -0.27
N LEU A 336 -1.48 9.98 -0.19
CA LEU A 336 -1.10 9.18 -1.34
C LEU A 336 -2.30 8.85 -2.23
N ILE A 337 -3.43 8.36 -1.67
CA ILE A 337 -4.64 8.07 -2.44
C ILE A 337 -5.21 9.34 -3.07
N SER A 338 -5.21 10.47 -2.35
CA SER A 338 -5.73 11.74 -2.89
C SER A 338 -4.87 12.25 -4.05
N GLU A 339 -3.55 12.16 -3.94
CA GLU A 339 -2.61 12.56 -5.00
C GLU A 339 -2.75 11.66 -6.23
N MET A 340 -2.79 10.32 -6.04
CA MET A 340 -3.01 9.37 -7.12
C MET A 340 -4.36 9.62 -7.82
N THR A 341 -5.42 9.88 -7.04
CA THR A 341 -6.75 10.16 -7.59
C THR A 341 -6.81 11.50 -8.34
N ALA A 342 -6.11 12.52 -7.86
CA ALA A 342 -6.01 13.81 -8.54
C ALA A 342 -5.23 13.71 -9.87
N ASN A 343 -4.26 12.78 -9.92
CA ASN A 343 -3.40 12.55 -11.06
C ASN A 343 -3.79 11.29 -11.86
N ILE A 344 -5.05 10.86 -11.81
CA ILE A 344 -5.54 9.74 -12.64
C ILE A 344 -5.34 10.10 -14.12
N GLU A 345 -4.84 9.14 -14.89
CA GLU A 345 -4.76 9.25 -16.34
C GLU A 345 -6.18 9.32 -16.93
N LYS A 346 -6.63 10.54 -17.25
CA LYS A 346 -8.00 10.76 -17.76
C LYS A 346 -8.10 10.32 -19.20
N ASP A 347 -8.86 9.27 -19.46
CA ASP A 347 -9.30 8.93 -20.82
C ASP A 347 -10.48 9.82 -21.21
N THR A 348 -10.24 10.67 -22.20
CA THR A 348 -11.26 11.58 -22.75
C THR A 348 -11.73 11.11 -24.12
N GLY A 349 -11.26 9.95 -24.57
CA GLY A 349 -11.64 9.38 -25.86
C GLY A 349 -13.02 8.73 -25.84
N ASN A 350 -13.63 8.67 -27.01
CA ASN A 350 -14.92 8.03 -27.23
C ASN A 350 -14.97 7.20 -28.53
N ILE A 351 -13.83 7.07 -29.23
CA ILE A 351 -13.70 6.35 -30.50
C ILE A 351 -12.75 5.17 -30.30
N ASP A 352 -13.12 4.00 -30.75
CA ASP A 352 -12.19 2.87 -30.81
C ASP A 352 -11.20 3.05 -31.95
N PHE A 353 -9.92 2.82 -31.66
CA PHE A 353 -8.86 2.77 -32.67
C PHE A 353 -8.81 1.35 -33.25
N SER A 354 -8.87 1.22 -34.57
CA SER A 354 -8.85 -0.10 -35.23
C SER A 354 -7.56 -0.36 -35.98
N LYS A 355 -7.12 0.56 -36.83
CA LYS A 355 -5.89 0.42 -37.64
C LYS A 355 -5.43 1.78 -38.14
N LEU A 356 -4.13 1.99 -38.20
CA LEU A 356 -3.51 3.12 -38.89
C LEU A 356 -3.50 2.83 -40.41
N GLN A 357 -4.13 3.71 -41.19
CA GLN A 357 -4.26 3.52 -42.65
C GLN A 357 -3.26 4.39 -43.44
N ASN A 358 -3.11 5.65 -43.06
CA ASN A 358 -2.33 6.63 -43.83
C ASN A 358 -1.10 7.13 -43.07
N ASN A 359 -1.29 7.83 -41.95
CA ASN A 359 -0.19 8.48 -41.25
C ASN A 359 -0.48 8.91 -39.83
N ILE A 360 0.57 9.18 -39.07
CA ILE A 360 0.56 9.91 -37.80
C ILE A 360 1.13 11.30 -38.07
N ILE A 361 0.43 12.36 -37.70
CA ILE A 361 0.81 13.75 -37.94
C ILE A 361 0.96 14.49 -36.61
N PHE A 362 2.10 15.12 -36.41
CA PHE A 362 2.33 16.10 -35.36
C PHE A 362 2.14 17.49 -35.95
N GLU A 363 1.32 18.35 -35.33
CA GLU A 363 1.05 19.71 -35.78
C GLU A 363 1.32 20.71 -34.67
N ASN A 364 2.35 21.56 -34.83
CA ASN A 364 2.77 22.64 -33.93
C ASN A 364 2.80 22.21 -32.45
N VAL A 365 3.39 21.05 -32.16
CA VAL A 365 3.37 20.43 -30.84
C VAL A 365 4.43 21.06 -29.94
N TYR A 366 4.03 21.45 -28.73
CA TYR A 366 4.87 21.93 -27.65
C TYR A 366 4.67 21.09 -26.39
N TYR A 367 5.76 20.80 -25.69
CA TYR A 367 5.70 20.13 -24.41
C TYR A 367 6.80 20.63 -23.48
N SER A 368 6.49 20.76 -22.16
CA SER A 368 7.47 20.94 -21.09
C SER A 368 7.10 20.08 -19.88
N TYR A 369 8.11 19.56 -19.20
CA TYR A 369 7.93 18.82 -17.96
C TYR A 369 7.43 19.74 -16.83
N PRO A 370 6.64 19.24 -15.88
CA PRO A 370 6.15 20.04 -14.75
C PRO A 370 7.28 20.68 -13.91
N SER A 371 8.41 19.97 -13.83
CA SER A 371 9.59 20.40 -13.06
C SER A 371 10.45 21.47 -13.74
N THR A 372 10.20 21.77 -15.04
CA THR A 372 11.04 22.69 -15.83
C THR A 372 10.22 23.82 -16.42
N ALA A 373 10.78 25.04 -16.39
CA ALA A 373 10.17 26.21 -17.03
C ALA A 373 10.37 26.23 -18.56
N SER A 374 11.34 25.46 -19.09
CA SER A 374 11.67 25.41 -20.51
C SER A 374 10.89 24.34 -21.24
N TYR A 375 10.56 24.59 -22.49
CA TYR A 375 9.97 23.57 -23.36
C TYR A 375 11.02 22.52 -23.74
N ALA A 376 10.70 21.25 -23.53
CA ALA A 376 11.47 20.11 -24.02
C ALA A 376 11.19 19.84 -25.50
N ILE A 377 10.00 20.18 -25.98
CA ILE A 377 9.59 20.13 -27.39
C ILE A 377 9.03 21.49 -27.77
N LYS A 378 9.50 22.02 -28.91
CA LYS A 378 9.19 23.36 -29.39
C LYS A 378 8.75 23.30 -30.85
N ASP A 379 7.48 23.57 -31.10
CA ASP A 379 6.91 23.74 -32.45
C ASP A 379 7.24 22.62 -33.42
N ILE A 380 7.09 21.36 -32.99
CA ILE A 380 7.37 20.25 -33.88
C ILE A 380 6.18 19.94 -34.78
N SER A 381 6.46 19.81 -36.09
CA SER A 381 5.51 19.40 -37.10
C SER A 381 6.18 18.40 -38.05
N PHE A 382 5.69 17.18 -38.12
CA PHE A 382 6.19 16.13 -39.00
C PHE A 382 5.14 15.02 -39.20
N THR A 383 5.41 14.14 -40.17
CA THR A 383 4.50 13.04 -40.54
C THR A 383 5.22 11.70 -40.52
N ILE A 384 4.59 10.70 -39.93
CA ILE A 384 5.03 9.30 -39.95
C ILE A 384 4.06 8.51 -40.85
N PRO A 385 4.49 8.00 -42.00
CA PRO A 385 3.62 7.24 -42.89
C PRO A 385 3.32 5.85 -42.36
N ALA A 386 2.10 5.37 -42.57
CA ALA A 386 1.69 4.02 -42.19
C ALA A 386 2.39 2.95 -43.01
N ASN A 387 2.57 1.76 -42.42
CA ASN A 387 3.15 0.58 -43.08
C ASN A 387 4.57 0.80 -43.61
N ARG A 388 5.27 1.81 -43.09
CA ARG A 388 6.68 2.12 -43.42
C ARG A 388 7.52 2.22 -42.16
N MET A 389 8.82 2.24 -42.36
CA MET A 389 9.76 2.45 -41.28
C MET A 389 10.20 3.91 -41.22
N THR A 390 9.92 4.55 -40.09
CA THR A 390 10.38 5.91 -39.80
C THR A 390 11.39 5.89 -38.66
N ALA A 391 12.55 6.50 -38.85
CA ALA A 391 13.55 6.69 -37.80
C ALA A 391 13.48 8.12 -37.25
N ILE A 392 13.61 8.26 -35.92
CA ILE A 392 13.74 9.55 -35.21
C ILE A 392 15.13 9.60 -34.60
N VAL A 393 15.96 10.53 -35.08
CA VAL A 393 17.37 10.64 -34.68
C VAL A 393 17.72 12.02 -34.16
N GLY A 394 18.81 12.14 -33.43
CA GLY A 394 19.33 13.39 -32.89
C GLY A 394 20.27 13.16 -31.72
N SER A 395 20.91 14.21 -31.25
CA SER A 395 21.81 14.17 -30.10
C SER A 395 21.09 13.76 -28.82
N SER A 396 21.85 13.30 -27.81
CA SER A 396 21.27 13.05 -26.48
C SER A 396 20.64 14.33 -25.93
N GLY A 397 19.43 14.22 -25.31
CA GLY A 397 18.70 15.38 -24.80
C GLY A 397 17.95 16.21 -25.86
N SER A 398 17.97 15.85 -27.16
CA SER A 398 17.26 16.59 -28.22
C SER A 398 15.72 16.53 -28.13
N GLY A 399 15.12 15.66 -27.29
CA GLY A 399 13.68 15.52 -27.14
C GLY A 399 13.07 14.23 -27.71
N LYS A 400 13.87 13.28 -28.20
CA LYS A 400 13.39 12.02 -28.80
C LYS A 400 12.49 11.22 -27.88
N SER A 401 12.89 10.97 -26.63
CA SER A 401 12.09 10.23 -25.65
C SER A 401 10.79 10.99 -25.29
N THR A 402 10.83 12.33 -25.32
CA THR A 402 9.62 13.14 -25.10
C THR A 402 8.62 12.99 -26.28
N ILE A 403 9.11 12.92 -27.53
CA ILE A 403 8.28 12.62 -28.70
C ILE A 403 7.63 11.25 -28.54
N LEU A 404 8.39 10.26 -28.06
CA LEU A 404 7.90 8.92 -27.77
C LEU A 404 6.80 8.91 -26.72
N ASP A 405 7.02 9.59 -25.59
CA ASP A 405 6.02 9.70 -24.52
C ASP A 405 4.71 10.34 -25.01
N LEU A 406 4.82 11.35 -25.89
CA LEU A 406 3.66 11.98 -26.52
C LEU A 406 2.96 11.02 -27.49
N LEU A 407 3.71 10.24 -28.27
CA LEU A 407 3.18 9.25 -29.20
C LEU A 407 2.48 8.09 -28.46
N LEU A 408 3.04 7.62 -27.34
CA LEU A 408 2.42 6.61 -26.49
C LEU A 408 1.26 7.15 -25.63
N ARG A 409 1.00 8.45 -25.74
CA ARG A 409 0.03 9.16 -24.88
C ARG A 409 0.30 8.96 -23.38
N LEU A 410 1.56 8.75 -23.02
CA LEU A 410 2.00 8.80 -21.60
C LEU A 410 2.00 10.25 -21.10
N ARG A 411 2.19 11.18 -22.02
CA ARG A 411 2.14 12.64 -21.78
C ARG A 411 1.22 13.32 -22.77
N LYS A 412 0.70 14.49 -22.42
CA LYS A 412 -0.19 15.27 -23.30
C LYS A 412 0.52 16.54 -23.77
N PRO A 413 0.44 16.91 -25.06
CA PRO A 413 1.02 18.15 -25.55
C PRO A 413 0.38 19.36 -24.85
N LYS A 414 1.19 20.37 -24.50
CA LYS A 414 0.70 21.64 -23.95
C LYS A 414 0.06 22.53 -25.00
N LYS A 415 0.59 22.50 -26.23
CA LYS A 415 0.04 23.16 -27.41
C LYS A 415 0.21 22.23 -28.60
N GLY A 416 -0.57 22.47 -29.66
CA GLY A 416 -0.58 21.65 -30.87
C GLY A 416 -1.43 20.40 -30.72
N LYS A 417 -1.38 19.54 -31.73
CA LYS A 417 -2.20 18.31 -31.80
C LYS A 417 -1.43 17.19 -32.48
N ILE A 418 -1.80 15.96 -32.14
CA ILE A 418 -1.30 14.75 -32.80
C ILE A 418 -2.52 14.06 -33.42
N PHE A 419 -2.42 13.74 -34.72
CA PHE A 419 -3.48 13.09 -35.47
C PHE A 419 -3.06 11.71 -35.94
N LEU A 420 -4.01 10.78 -35.95
CA LEU A 420 -3.93 9.49 -36.63
C LEU A 420 -5.01 9.47 -37.70
N ASP A 421 -4.60 9.35 -38.95
CA ASP A 421 -5.52 9.34 -40.10
C ASP A 421 -6.55 10.49 -40.08
N LYS A 422 -6.11 11.73 -39.78
CA LYS A 422 -6.94 12.94 -39.64
C LYS A 422 -7.78 13.03 -38.36
N VAL A 423 -7.79 12.03 -37.48
CA VAL A 423 -8.49 12.07 -36.21
C VAL A 423 -7.50 12.42 -35.09
N ASN A 424 -7.84 13.41 -34.26
CA ASN A 424 -6.99 13.77 -33.12
C ASN A 424 -6.83 12.56 -32.18
N CYS A 425 -5.61 12.23 -31.80
CA CYS A 425 -5.29 11.05 -30.97
C CYS A 425 -6.04 11.03 -29.63
N ASN A 426 -6.38 12.21 -29.08
CA ASN A 426 -7.12 12.32 -27.81
C ASN A 426 -8.61 11.92 -27.93
N LYS A 427 -9.16 11.77 -29.14
CA LYS A 427 -10.51 11.27 -29.35
C LYS A 427 -10.61 9.75 -29.30
N PHE A 428 -9.50 9.03 -29.44
CA PHE A 428 -9.50 7.58 -29.29
C PHE A 428 -9.48 7.18 -27.82
N LEU A 429 -10.20 6.11 -27.48
CA LEU A 429 -10.10 5.46 -26.17
C LEU A 429 -8.66 5.04 -25.92
N LEU A 430 -8.12 5.40 -24.76
CA LEU A 430 -6.72 5.21 -24.45
C LEU A 430 -6.30 3.74 -24.49
N LYS A 431 -7.15 2.88 -23.92
CA LYS A 431 -6.95 1.43 -23.95
C LYS A 431 -6.92 0.91 -25.39
N SER A 432 -7.95 1.24 -26.19
CA SER A 432 -8.03 0.81 -27.59
C SER A 432 -6.83 1.29 -28.40
N TYR A 433 -6.36 2.51 -28.17
CA TYR A 433 -5.15 3.05 -28.81
C TYR A 433 -3.88 2.26 -28.45
N ARG A 434 -3.63 2.04 -27.16
CA ARG A 434 -2.43 1.31 -26.69
C ARG A 434 -2.47 -0.18 -27.03
N ASP A 435 -3.66 -0.76 -27.14
CA ASP A 435 -3.81 -2.15 -27.58
C ASP A 435 -3.33 -2.38 -29.02
N HIS A 436 -3.13 -1.33 -29.82
CA HIS A 436 -2.61 -1.38 -31.19
C HIS A 436 -1.14 -0.97 -31.31
N ILE A 437 -0.46 -0.69 -30.19
CA ILE A 437 0.95 -0.31 -30.17
C ILE A 437 1.77 -1.39 -29.43
N ALA A 438 2.79 -1.92 -30.10
CA ALA A 438 3.84 -2.72 -29.48
C ALA A 438 5.03 -1.81 -29.17
N TYR A 439 5.57 -1.91 -27.98
CA TYR A 439 6.68 -1.05 -27.53
C TYR A 439 7.83 -1.89 -26.98
N VAL A 440 9.04 -1.57 -27.42
CA VAL A 440 10.31 -2.10 -26.91
C VAL A 440 11.09 -0.95 -26.29
N PRO A 441 11.32 -0.93 -24.97
CA PRO A 441 12.05 0.14 -24.29
C PRO A 441 13.56 0.03 -24.54
N GLN A 442 14.27 1.14 -24.33
CA GLN A 442 15.73 1.23 -24.42
C GLN A 442 16.42 0.21 -23.49
N SER A 443 15.99 0.13 -22.25
CA SER A 443 16.45 -0.87 -21.28
C SER A 443 15.41 -1.97 -21.16
N PRO A 444 15.71 -3.25 -21.46
CA PRO A 444 14.78 -4.35 -21.34
C PRO A 444 14.20 -4.46 -19.92
N GLN A 445 12.87 -4.49 -19.82
CA GLN A 445 12.13 -4.56 -18.55
C GLN A 445 11.57 -5.98 -18.37
N ILE A 446 12.40 -6.87 -17.85
CA ILE A 446 12.03 -8.29 -17.68
C ILE A 446 11.61 -8.53 -16.22
N PHE A 447 10.36 -8.95 -16.01
CA PHE A 447 9.86 -9.35 -14.69
C PHE A 447 10.41 -10.72 -14.28
N GLU A 448 10.42 -10.98 -12.99
CA GLU A 448 10.70 -12.31 -12.48
C GLU A 448 9.65 -13.31 -12.98
N GLY A 449 10.11 -14.41 -13.56
CA GLY A 449 9.26 -15.45 -14.17
C GLY A 449 10.04 -16.29 -15.15
N SER A 450 9.33 -17.06 -15.96
CA SER A 450 9.91 -17.82 -17.07
C SER A 450 9.98 -17.01 -18.36
N ILE A 451 10.79 -17.45 -19.33
CA ILE A 451 10.88 -16.82 -20.65
C ILE A 451 9.49 -16.73 -21.30
N ILE A 452 8.67 -17.79 -21.20
CA ILE A 452 7.33 -17.80 -21.79
C ILE A 452 6.39 -16.80 -21.09
N ASP A 453 6.48 -16.66 -19.76
CA ASP A 453 5.65 -15.71 -19.02
C ASP A 453 5.93 -14.27 -19.48
N HIS A 454 7.19 -13.99 -19.82
CA HIS A 454 7.58 -12.68 -20.30
C HIS A 454 7.18 -12.46 -21.76
N ILE A 455 7.44 -13.41 -22.67
CA ILE A 455 7.06 -13.29 -24.09
C ILE A 455 5.55 -13.15 -24.24
N CYS A 456 4.77 -13.93 -23.48
CA CYS A 456 3.31 -13.91 -23.51
C CYS A 456 2.66 -12.84 -22.61
N TYR A 457 3.45 -11.96 -22.01
CA TYR A 457 2.93 -10.93 -21.13
C TYR A 457 1.90 -10.02 -21.82
N GLY A 458 0.70 -9.93 -21.23
CA GLY A 458 -0.42 -9.16 -21.78
C GLY A 458 -1.24 -9.88 -22.87
N ILE A 459 -0.98 -11.17 -23.13
CA ILE A 459 -1.70 -11.97 -24.12
C ILE A 459 -2.37 -13.17 -23.42
N ASN A 460 -3.69 -13.26 -23.58
CA ASN A 460 -4.47 -14.31 -22.89
C ASN A 460 -4.25 -15.73 -23.45
N ASN A 461 -3.97 -15.84 -24.75
CA ASN A 461 -3.77 -17.12 -25.43
C ASN A 461 -2.52 -17.05 -26.31
N CYS A 462 -1.39 -17.50 -25.80
CA CYS A 462 -0.16 -17.69 -26.55
C CYS A 462 -0.13 -19.11 -27.15
N ASN A 463 0.02 -19.20 -28.49
CA ASN A 463 0.19 -20.47 -29.16
C ASN A 463 1.69 -20.79 -29.27
N ASP A 464 2.10 -22.01 -28.95
CA ASP A 464 3.50 -22.45 -29.00
C ASP A 464 4.12 -22.25 -30.39
N ASN A 465 3.36 -22.47 -31.48
CA ASN A 465 3.80 -22.22 -32.84
C ASN A 465 4.11 -20.74 -33.12
N ASP A 466 3.31 -19.81 -32.56
CA ASP A 466 3.54 -18.38 -32.69
C ASP A 466 4.79 -17.96 -31.88
N ILE A 467 5.00 -18.56 -30.70
CA ILE A 467 6.18 -18.31 -29.86
C ILE A 467 7.45 -18.76 -30.61
N ASP A 468 7.45 -19.98 -31.14
CA ASP A 468 8.58 -20.52 -31.91
C ASP A 468 8.88 -19.67 -33.15
N LEU A 469 7.83 -19.27 -33.88
CA LEU A 469 7.96 -18.42 -35.05
C LEU A 469 8.61 -17.07 -34.70
N VAL A 470 8.11 -16.41 -33.66
CA VAL A 470 8.63 -15.09 -33.27
C VAL A 470 10.04 -15.21 -32.71
N CYS A 471 10.33 -16.20 -31.86
CA CYS A 471 11.66 -16.42 -31.32
C CYS A 471 12.71 -16.75 -32.39
N ASN A 472 12.32 -17.49 -33.43
CA ASN A 472 13.17 -17.74 -34.56
C ASN A 472 13.37 -16.50 -35.42
N MET A 473 12.33 -15.68 -35.62
CA MET A 473 12.43 -14.40 -36.35
C MET A 473 13.43 -13.42 -35.68
N VAL A 474 13.38 -13.30 -34.36
CA VAL A 474 14.29 -12.41 -33.60
C VAL A 474 15.65 -13.07 -33.31
N GLY A 475 15.87 -14.32 -33.73
CA GLY A 475 17.15 -15.01 -33.65
C GLY A 475 17.51 -15.52 -32.23
N ILE A 476 16.54 -15.67 -31.32
CA ILE A 476 16.76 -16.21 -29.95
C ILE A 476 16.40 -17.67 -29.81
N GLY A 477 15.68 -18.25 -30.79
CA GLY A 477 15.15 -19.62 -30.72
C GLY A 477 16.21 -20.68 -30.47
N LYS A 478 17.39 -20.59 -31.14
CA LYS A 478 18.51 -21.52 -30.93
C LYS A 478 19.02 -21.48 -29.49
N PHE A 479 19.15 -20.30 -28.92
CA PHE A 479 19.57 -20.13 -27.52
C PHE A 479 18.54 -20.74 -26.56
N ILE A 480 17.26 -20.43 -26.71
CA ILE A 480 16.20 -20.97 -25.86
C ILE A 480 16.18 -22.49 -25.92
N ASN A 481 16.33 -23.07 -27.12
CA ASN A 481 16.36 -24.54 -27.30
C ASN A 481 17.60 -25.21 -26.68
N SER A 482 18.68 -24.47 -26.42
CA SER A 482 19.87 -24.98 -25.71
C SER A 482 19.72 -25.00 -24.20
N LEU A 483 18.69 -24.34 -23.65
CA LEU A 483 18.42 -24.30 -22.21
C LEU A 483 17.72 -25.60 -21.76
N PRO A 484 18.03 -26.12 -20.54
CA PRO A 484 17.42 -27.35 -20.03
C PRO A 484 15.89 -27.31 -20.02
N ASP A 485 15.30 -26.21 -19.55
CA ASP A 485 13.85 -26.03 -19.42
C ASP A 485 13.25 -25.21 -20.58
N ARG A 486 14.04 -24.93 -21.65
CA ARG A 486 13.62 -24.16 -22.82
C ARG A 486 12.85 -22.89 -22.43
N TYR A 487 11.62 -22.71 -22.93
CA TYR A 487 10.75 -21.56 -22.64
C TYR A 487 10.33 -21.45 -21.17
N ARG A 488 10.39 -22.54 -20.39
CA ARG A 488 10.06 -22.55 -18.95
C ARG A 488 11.24 -22.18 -18.04
N THR A 489 12.40 -21.90 -18.62
CA THR A 489 13.59 -21.46 -17.88
C THR A 489 13.28 -20.18 -17.12
N LYS A 490 13.51 -20.18 -15.81
CA LYS A 490 13.30 -19.03 -14.93
C LYS A 490 14.45 -18.03 -15.11
N LEU A 491 14.09 -16.76 -15.31
CA LEU A 491 15.03 -15.69 -15.62
C LEU A 491 15.64 -15.03 -14.37
N GLY A 492 15.00 -15.13 -13.20
CA GLY A 492 15.39 -14.39 -12.00
C GLY A 492 15.14 -12.89 -12.12
N GLU A 493 15.53 -12.14 -11.09
CA GLU A 493 15.37 -10.70 -11.04
C GLU A 493 16.19 -10.02 -12.15
N ASP A 494 15.57 -9.11 -12.91
CA ASP A 494 16.14 -8.38 -14.06
C ASP A 494 16.82 -9.29 -15.12
N ALA A 495 16.52 -10.57 -15.13
CA ALA A 495 17.10 -11.56 -16.07
C ALA A 495 18.65 -11.49 -16.14
N VAL A 496 19.32 -11.34 -14.99
CA VAL A 496 20.80 -11.15 -14.87
C VAL A 496 21.59 -12.26 -15.56
N ARG A 497 20.99 -13.45 -15.76
CA ARG A 497 21.64 -14.59 -16.41
C ARG A 497 21.70 -14.48 -17.94
N LEU A 498 21.04 -13.49 -18.55
CA LEU A 498 21.01 -13.25 -19.98
C LEU A 498 21.98 -12.13 -20.37
N SER A 499 22.58 -12.25 -21.58
CA SER A 499 23.30 -11.12 -22.15
C SER A 499 22.36 -9.96 -22.52
N GLY A 500 22.86 -8.74 -22.66
CA GLY A 500 22.08 -7.57 -23.08
C GLY A 500 21.31 -7.85 -24.38
N GLY A 501 21.98 -8.37 -25.39
CA GLY A 501 21.35 -8.73 -26.65
C GLY A 501 20.30 -9.84 -26.55
N GLN A 502 20.47 -10.83 -25.63
CA GLN A 502 19.44 -11.84 -25.40
C GLN A 502 18.20 -11.24 -24.73
N ARG A 503 18.38 -10.37 -23.74
CA ARG A 503 17.26 -9.63 -23.11
C ARG A 503 16.48 -8.81 -24.12
N GLN A 504 17.19 -8.09 -24.98
CA GLN A 504 16.60 -7.25 -26.03
C GLN A 504 15.81 -8.06 -27.06
N ARG A 505 16.33 -9.24 -27.47
CA ARG A 505 15.60 -10.15 -28.37
C ARG A 505 14.35 -10.75 -27.72
N ILE A 506 14.36 -11.05 -26.42
CA ILE A 506 13.17 -11.49 -25.68
C ILE A 506 12.12 -10.38 -25.63
N GLU A 507 12.53 -9.13 -25.36
CA GLU A 507 11.62 -7.98 -25.40
C GLU A 507 11.02 -7.76 -26.79
N LEU A 508 11.82 -7.89 -27.84
CA LEU A 508 11.33 -7.81 -29.20
C LEU A 508 10.36 -8.96 -29.52
N ALA A 509 10.64 -10.19 -29.04
CA ALA A 509 9.73 -11.32 -29.19
C ALA A 509 8.37 -11.02 -28.53
N ARG A 510 8.38 -10.48 -27.30
CA ARG A 510 7.17 -10.02 -26.59
C ARG A 510 6.37 -8.98 -27.38
N ALA A 511 7.06 -8.02 -27.99
CA ALA A 511 6.40 -7.00 -28.77
C ALA A 511 5.77 -7.57 -30.05
N LEU A 512 6.44 -8.50 -30.73
CA LEU A 512 6.01 -9.07 -32.02
C LEU A 512 4.88 -10.09 -31.89
N ILE A 513 4.86 -10.89 -30.83
CA ILE A 513 3.85 -11.94 -30.64
C ILE A 513 2.44 -11.36 -30.55
N SER A 514 2.34 -10.10 -30.12
CA SER A 514 1.08 -9.34 -30.06
C SER A 514 0.51 -8.99 -31.43
N LYS A 515 1.28 -9.12 -32.53
CA LYS A 515 0.90 -8.82 -33.93
C LYS A 515 0.24 -7.43 -34.11
N LYS A 516 0.70 -6.44 -33.35
CA LYS A 516 0.11 -5.08 -33.35
C LYS A 516 0.56 -4.29 -34.58
N PRO A 517 -0.31 -3.40 -35.11
CA PRO A 517 -0.04 -2.67 -36.36
C PRO A 517 1.03 -1.57 -36.25
N ILE A 518 1.33 -1.11 -35.04
CA ILE A 518 2.36 -0.10 -34.78
C ILE A 518 3.40 -0.71 -33.86
N LEU A 519 4.67 -0.72 -34.27
CA LEU A 519 5.81 -1.16 -33.48
C LEU A 519 6.74 0.02 -33.22
N ILE A 520 6.98 0.32 -31.97
CA ILE A 520 7.87 1.39 -31.53
C ILE A 520 9.08 0.77 -30.83
N LEU A 521 10.27 1.17 -31.25
CA LEU A 521 11.54 0.67 -30.77
C LEU A 521 12.39 1.84 -30.28
N ASP A 522 12.74 1.84 -29.00
CA ASP A 522 13.57 2.86 -28.38
C ASP A 522 15.01 2.34 -28.23
N GLU A 523 15.93 2.86 -29.04
CA GLU A 523 17.35 2.50 -29.11
C GLU A 523 17.61 0.97 -29.13
N PRO A 524 16.97 0.22 -30.06
CA PRO A 524 16.94 -1.24 -30.00
C PRO A 524 18.26 -1.92 -30.35
N THR A 525 19.30 -1.19 -30.75
CA THR A 525 20.58 -1.74 -31.18
C THR A 525 21.77 -1.31 -30.31
N SER A 526 21.52 -0.58 -29.22
CA SER A 526 22.59 -0.01 -28.38
C SER A 526 23.54 -1.06 -27.77
N ASP A 527 23.04 -2.27 -27.46
CA ASP A 527 23.80 -3.35 -26.84
C ASP A 527 24.17 -4.49 -27.82
N LEU A 528 24.02 -4.27 -29.14
CA LEU A 528 24.27 -5.28 -30.17
C LEU A 528 25.63 -5.09 -30.84
N ASP A 529 26.31 -6.19 -31.16
CA ASP A 529 27.47 -6.17 -32.05
C ASP A 529 27.05 -5.96 -33.52
N ASN A 530 27.98 -5.61 -34.39
CA ASN A 530 27.70 -5.31 -35.79
C ASN A 530 26.97 -6.43 -36.54
N LYS A 531 27.22 -7.71 -36.18
CA LYS A 531 26.56 -8.85 -36.80
C LYS A 531 25.11 -8.96 -36.31
N ALA A 532 24.92 -8.86 -35.02
CA ALA A 532 23.57 -8.89 -34.41
C ALA A 532 22.73 -7.70 -34.89
N GLU A 533 23.33 -6.52 -35.06
CA GLU A 533 22.67 -5.34 -35.63
C GLU A 533 22.19 -5.58 -37.07
N ASN A 534 23.01 -6.17 -37.93
CA ASN A 534 22.60 -6.50 -39.28
C ASN A 534 21.48 -7.55 -39.32
N ASP A 535 21.55 -8.59 -38.48
CA ASP A 535 20.50 -9.59 -38.36
C ASP A 535 19.19 -8.93 -37.86
N PHE A 536 19.29 -7.96 -36.96
CA PHE A 536 18.16 -7.20 -36.47
C PHE A 536 17.50 -6.34 -37.54
N LYS A 537 18.28 -5.65 -38.36
CA LYS A 537 17.81 -4.89 -39.55
C LYS A 537 17.01 -5.78 -40.50
N LEU A 538 17.58 -6.94 -40.85
CA LEU A 538 16.91 -7.91 -41.73
C LEU A 538 15.60 -8.42 -41.10
N THR A 539 15.58 -8.61 -39.80
CA THR A 539 14.37 -9.01 -39.05
C THR A 539 13.31 -7.94 -39.16
N LEU A 540 13.63 -6.67 -38.93
CA LEU A 540 12.66 -5.57 -39.01
C LEU A 540 12.07 -5.41 -40.41
N ARG A 541 12.89 -5.55 -41.46
CA ARG A 541 12.39 -5.55 -42.84
C ARG A 541 11.40 -6.68 -43.12
N LYS A 542 11.73 -7.90 -42.70
CA LYS A 542 10.81 -9.07 -42.81
C LYS A 542 9.50 -8.84 -42.06
N ILE A 543 9.54 -8.21 -40.88
CA ILE A 543 8.35 -7.87 -40.08
C ILE A 543 7.50 -6.85 -40.84
N ASN A 544 8.09 -5.77 -41.34
CA ASN A 544 7.37 -4.74 -42.10
C ASN A 544 6.69 -5.33 -43.33
N GLU A 545 7.42 -6.11 -44.14
CA GLU A 545 6.89 -6.74 -45.34
C GLU A 545 5.81 -7.80 -45.06
N LYS A 546 6.00 -8.63 -44.03
CA LYS A 546 5.09 -9.74 -43.75
C LYS A 546 3.78 -9.30 -43.08
N PHE A 547 3.86 -8.30 -42.20
CA PHE A 547 2.72 -7.90 -41.34
C PHE A 547 2.16 -6.51 -41.68
N ASN A 548 2.71 -5.79 -42.67
CA ASN A 548 2.36 -4.40 -42.96
C ASN A 548 2.37 -3.53 -41.69
N THR A 549 3.41 -3.66 -40.85
CA THR A 549 3.52 -2.98 -39.57
C THR A 549 4.17 -1.61 -39.75
N THR A 550 3.61 -0.56 -39.18
CA THR A 550 4.26 0.75 -39.06
C THR A 550 5.36 0.67 -38.03
N ILE A 551 6.64 0.84 -38.43
CA ILE A 551 7.78 0.73 -37.52
C ILE A 551 8.32 2.12 -37.24
N ILE A 552 8.48 2.48 -35.99
CA ILE A 552 9.06 3.73 -35.51
C ILE A 552 10.30 3.37 -34.69
N VAL A 553 11.47 3.80 -35.12
CA VAL A 553 12.74 3.53 -34.41
C VAL A 553 13.34 4.83 -33.92
N ILE A 554 13.60 4.91 -32.63
CA ILE A 554 14.43 5.97 -32.06
C ILE A 554 15.85 5.45 -31.97
N SER A 555 16.80 6.21 -32.46
CA SER A 555 18.21 5.85 -32.40
C SER A 555 19.12 7.08 -32.33
N HIS A 556 20.25 6.93 -31.69
CA HIS A 556 21.36 7.87 -31.78
C HIS A 556 22.40 7.44 -32.82
N SER A 557 22.42 6.16 -33.27
CA SER A 557 23.29 5.65 -34.31
C SER A 557 22.63 5.77 -35.69
N LEU A 558 23.28 6.48 -36.58
CA LEU A 558 22.83 6.66 -37.97
C LEU A 558 23.02 5.40 -38.80
N LYS A 559 24.06 4.59 -38.52
CA LYS A 559 24.30 3.30 -39.20
C LYS A 559 23.11 2.36 -39.04
N SER A 560 22.53 2.34 -37.84
CA SER A 560 21.43 1.43 -37.51
C SER A 560 20.15 1.76 -38.25
N ILE A 561 19.97 3.00 -38.71
CA ILE A 561 18.72 3.50 -39.30
C ILE A 561 18.84 4.02 -40.74
N SER A 562 20.03 4.04 -41.34
CA SER A 562 20.28 4.56 -42.69
C SER A 562 19.40 3.94 -43.79
N TRP A 563 18.82 2.80 -43.53
CA TRP A 563 17.93 2.04 -44.40
C TRP A 563 16.43 2.31 -44.16
N ALA A 564 16.08 3.22 -43.23
CA ALA A 564 14.68 3.61 -42.98
C ALA A 564 14.11 4.37 -44.20
N ASP A 565 12.79 4.20 -44.41
CA ASP A 565 12.08 4.87 -45.50
C ASP A 565 12.02 6.39 -45.32
N SER A 566 11.97 6.83 -44.06
CA SER A 566 11.97 8.24 -43.65
C SER A 566 12.76 8.42 -42.37
N ILE A 567 13.54 9.48 -42.29
CA ILE A 567 14.34 9.85 -41.12
C ILE A 567 13.97 11.27 -40.70
N ILE A 568 13.69 11.46 -39.41
CA ILE A 568 13.36 12.74 -38.80
C ILE A 568 14.50 13.11 -37.85
N VAL A 569 15.15 14.24 -38.11
CA VAL A 569 16.27 14.75 -37.31
C VAL A 569 15.76 15.76 -36.29
N VAL A 570 15.98 15.45 -35.02
CA VAL A 570 15.53 16.28 -33.85
C VAL A 570 16.75 16.98 -33.26
N ALA A 571 16.68 18.30 -33.14
CA ALA A 571 17.70 19.12 -32.48
C ALA A 571 17.04 20.19 -31.59
N ASP A 572 17.57 20.38 -30.40
CA ASP A 572 17.14 21.41 -29.43
C ASP A 572 15.62 21.50 -29.20
N GLY A 573 14.95 20.35 -29.22
CA GLY A 573 13.50 20.23 -29.04
C GLY A 573 12.67 20.56 -30.27
N GLY A 574 13.28 20.81 -31.42
CA GLY A 574 12.64 21.08 -32.72
C GLY A 574 13.00 20.04 -33.78
N ILE A 575 12.35 20.09 -34.95
CA ILE A 575 12.71 19.29 -36.12
C ILE A 575 13.71 20.08 -36.95
N SER A 576 14.93 19.55 -37.11
CA SER A 576 16.00 20.16 -37.94
C SER A 576 15.85 19.81 -39.42
N ALA A 577 15.56 18.56 -39.74
CA ALA A 577 15.38 18.10 -41.11
C ALA A 577 14.53 16.80 -41.12
N SER A 578 13.95 16.49 -42.28
CA SER A 578 13.29 15.20 -42.51
C SER A 578 13.46 14.78 -43.98
N GLY A 579 13.64 13.48 -44.21
CA GLY A 579 13.83 12.94 -45.56
C GLY A 579 14.43 11.54 -45.53
N THR A 580 14.84 11.05 -46.69
CA THR A 580 15.60 9.80 -46.83
C THR A 580 17.05 10.00 -46.42
N HIS A 581 17.78 8.92 -46.13
CA HIS A 581 19.21 8.96 -45.83
C HIS A 581 20.01 9.76 -46.88
N LYS A 582 19.73 9.53 -48.17
CA LYS A 582 20.46 10.20 -49.29
C LYS A 582 20.18 11.71 -49.32
N GLU A 583 18.94 12.11 -49.12
CA GLU A 583 18.54 13.53 -49.05
C GLU A 583 19.18 14.25 -47.86
N LEU A 584 19.19 13.62 -46.69
CA LEU A 584 19.74 14.21 -45.47
C LEU A 584 21.26 14.37 -45.52
N LEU A 585 21.98 13.50 -46.20
CA LEU A 585 23.43 13.66 -46.44
C LEU A 585 23.75 14.94 -47.21
N GLY A 586 22.84 15.37 -48.10
CA GLY A 586 23.02 16.59 -48.90
C GLY A 586 22.43 17.87 -48.27
N THR A 587 21.45 17.75 -47.35
CA THR A 587 20.66 18.89 -46.88
C THR A 587 20.83 19.20 -45.38
N CYS A 588 21.29 18.25 -44.57
CA CYS A 588 21.41 18.42 -43.13
C CYS A 588 22.88 18.30 -42.68
N GLY A 589 23.50 19.42 -42.31
CA GLY A 589 24.91 19.47 -41.89
C GLY A 589 25.20 18.55 -40.72
N TRP A 590 24.39 18.61 -39.66
CA TRP A 590 24.54 17.72 -38.48
C TRP A 590 24.49 16.24 -38.86
N TYR A 591 23.54 15.85 -39.71
CA TYR A 591 23.38 14.46 -40.14
C TYR A 591 24.58 13.99 -40.97
N SER A 592 25.06 14.83 -41.88
CA SER A 592 26.23 14.55 -42.72
C SER A 592 27.54 14.42 -41.94
N GLU A 593 27.76 15.31 -40.96
CA GLU A 593 28.93 15.26 -40.06
C GLU A 593 28.90 14.04 -39.16
N SER A 594 27.74 13.80 -38.49
CA SER A 594 27.56 12.63 -37.61
C SER A 594 27.73 11.32 -38.39
N TRP A 595 27.23 11.24 -39.62
CA TRP A 595 27.44 10.07 -40.49
C TRP A 595 28.90 9.81 -40.79
N LYS A 596 29.68 10.84 -41.14
CA LYS A 596 31.12 10.71 -41.39
C LYS A 596 31.84 10.17 -40.15
N THR A 597 31.55 10.75 -39.00
CA THR A 597 32.18 10.34 -37.73
C THR A 597 31.84 8.89 -37.33
N GLU A 598 30.66 8.38 -37.69
CA GLU A 598 30.29 6.99 -37.38
C GLU A 598 30.87 5.99 -38.40
N VAL A 599 31.18 6.41 -39.64
CA VAL A 599 31.66 5.53 -40.71
C VAL A 599 33.17 5.44 -40.73
N GLU A 600 33.88 6.50 -40.31
CA GLU A 600 35.31 6.49 -40.03
C GLU A 600 35.61 5.68 -38.74
#